data_f30ca3b31f4e42af502357254bec1e8d
#
_entry.id   f30ca3b31f4e42af502357254bec1e8d
#
_cell.length_a   1.000
_cell.length_b   1.000
_cell.length_c   1.000
_cell.angle_alpha   90.00
_cell.angle_beta   90.00
_cell.angle_gamma   90.00
#
_symmetry.space_group_name_H-M   'P 1'
#
loop_
_entity.id
_entity.type
_entity.pdbx_description
1 polymer ?
#
loop_
_entity_poly.entity_id
_entity_poly.type
_entity_poly.pdbx_seq_one_letter_code
_entity_poly.pdbx_strand_id
1 'polypeptide(L)'
;MTAVVSDLEGTLTTGETWRIVGRFLRSRGRALGYNVFFFTHLPGAMAARAGLINAQRYRELWFANMTRLIKGFSQGQMDELSTLIADELWRAQRAQVIAELEQWRAGGARLLIASGTYQQVAATFAARIGAEAIGTAIAFDAHGCATGRLSSPVSTGQTKAARVRAWLGDDVLAAAYGDTEGDIPMLSLAAQPVAVSPDAALRAKALASGWRIIEH
;
A
#
# COMPACT_ATOMS: atom_id res chain seq x y z
N MET A 1 -2.07 22.02 11.56
CA MET A 1 -2.87 22.08 10.30
C MET A 1 -3.78 20.86 10.19
N THR A 2 -4.67 20.83 9.21
CA THR A 2 -5.52 19.66 8.95
C THR A 2 -4.78 18.68 8.04
N ALA A 3 -4.82 17.39 8.36
CA ALA A 3 -4.21 16.33 7.57
C ALA A 3 -5.21 15.22 7.27
N VAL A 4 -5.02 14.55 6.14
CA VAL A 4 -5.79 13.37 5.71
C VAL A 4 -4.84 12.30 5.21
N VAL A 5 -5.09 11.05 5.58
CA VAL A 5 -4.28 9.92 5.14
C VAL A 5 -5.14 8.88 4.43
N SER A 6 -4.59 8.23 3.41
CA SER A 6 -5.23 7.10 2.75
C SER A 6 -4.25 5.95 2.56
N ASP A 7 -4.72 4.72 2.73
CA ASP A 7 -4.06 3.57 2.11
C ASP A 7 -4.20 3.65 0.59
N LEU A 8 -3.48 2.81 -0.15
CA LEU A 8 -3.44 2.83 -1.61
C LEU A 8 -4.20 1.66 -2.24
N GLU A 9 -3.66 0.43 -2.09
CA GLU A 9 -4.20 -0.76 -2.76
C GLU A 9 -5.43 -1.31 -2.02
N GLY A 10 -6.56 -1.44 -2.73
CA GLY A 10 -7.85 -1.77 -2.12
C GLY A 10 -8.66 -0.54 -1.72
N THR A 11 -7.99 0.57 -1.37
CA THR A 11 -8.61 1.83 -0.94
C THR A 11 -8.75 2.84 -2.06
N LEU A 12 -7.65 3.32 -2.65
CA LEU A 12 -7.66 4.29 -3.76
C LEU A 12 -7.73 3.62 -5.13
N THR A 13 -7.38 2.35 -5.22
CA THR A 13 -7.33 1.58 -6.46
C THR A 13 -7.74 0.13 -6.22
N THR A 14 -8.32 -0.50 -7.22
CA THR A 14 -8.57 -1.96 -7.26
C THR A 14 -7.40 -2.74 -7.86
N GLY A 15 -6.36 -2.04 -8.31
CA GLY A 15 -5.15 -2.65 -8.85
C GLY A 15 -4.30 -3.33 -7.78
N GLU A 16 -3.49 -4.30 -8.19
CA GLU A 16 -2.64 -5.10 -7.29
C GLU A 16 -1.19 -5.10 -7.78
N THR A 17 -0.28 -4.53 -7.00
CA THR A 17 1.17 -4.42 -7.31
C THR A 17 1.78 -5.76 -7.72
N TRP A 18 1.47 -6.86 -7.03
CA TRP A 18 2.08 -8.17 -7.30
C TRP A 18 1.79 -8.69 -8.71
N ARG A 19 0.60 -8.42 -9.27
CA ARG A 19 0.24 -8.81 -10.65
C ARG A 19 1.06 -8.04 -11.68
N ILE A 20 1.28 -6.75 -11.40
CA ILE A 20 2.02 -5.86 -12.30
C ILE A 20 3.51 -6.24 -12.28
N VAL A 21 4.08 -6.47 -11.09
CA VAL A 21 5.44 -7.00 -10.92
C VAL A 21 5.62 -8.30 -11.70
N GLY A 22 4.64 -9.21 -11.63
CA GLY A 22 4.69 -10.48 -12.37
C GLY A 22 4.73 -10.27 -13.89
N ARG A 23 3.93 -9.36 -14.44
CA ARG A 23 3.96 -9.03 -15.89
C ARG A 23 5.29 -8.42 -16.29
N PHE A 24 5.79 -7.45 -15.50
CA PHE A 24 7.08 -6.81 -15.74
C PHE A 24 8.24 -7.81 -15.72
N LEU A 25 8.30 -8.70 -14.75
CA LEU A 25 9.35 -9.72 -14.68
C LEU A 25 9.30 -10.69 -15.87
N ARG A 26 8.10 -11.04 -16.34
CA ARG A 26 7.92 -11.88 -17.55
C ARG A 26 8.45 -11.17 -18.80
N SER A 27 8.16 -9.88 -18.98
CA SER A 27 8.67 -9.10 -20.12
C SER A 27 10.21 -8.96 -20.11
N ARG A 28 10.84 -9.12 -18.95
CA ARG A 28 12.30 -9.08 -18.76
C ARG A 28 12.95 -10.46 -18.76
N GLY A 29 12.27 -11.51 -19.18
CA GLY A 29 12.79 -12.88 -19.23
C GLY A 29 12.91 -13.57 -17.87
N ARG A 30 12.38 -12.98 -16.79
CA ARG A 30 12.43 -13.54 -15.43
C ARG A 30 11.14 -14.31 -15.04
N ALA A 31 10.42 -14.82 -16.02
CA ALA A 31 9.14 -15.54 -15.83
C ALA A 31 9.27 -16.74 -14.89
N LEU A 32 10.34 -17.53 -15.04
CA LEU A 32 10.55 -18.72 -14.22
C LEU A 32 10.64 -18.39 -12.73
N GLY A 33 11.45 -17.39 -12.37
CA GLY A 33 11.60 -16.96 -10.97
C GLY A 33 10.28 -16.50 -10.37
N TYR A 34 9.50 -15.72 -11.12
CA TYR A 34 8.18 -15.28 -10.68
C TYR A 34 7.20 -16.45 -10.52
N ASN A 35 7.16 -17.39 -11.49
CA ASN A 35 6.26 -18.54 -11.41
C ASN A 35 6.61 -19.44 -10.21
N VAL A 36 7.89 -19.72 -9.98
CA VAL A 36 8.35 -20.47 -8.79
C VAL A 36 7.89 -19.76 -7.52
N PHE A 37 8.16 -18.45 -7.40
CA PHE A 37 7.68 -17.67 -6.26
C PHE A 37 6.16 -17.80 -6.07
N PHE A 38 5.39 -17.58 -7.13
CA PHE A 38 3.92 -17.59 -7.06
C PHE A 38 3.40 -18.95 -6.58
N PHE A 39 3.82 -20.04 -7.22
CA PHE A 39 3.33 -21.39 -6.89
C PHE A 39 3.79 -21.88 -5.51
N THR A 40 4.98 -21.50 -5.05
CA THR A 40 5.46 -21.84 -3.70
C THR A 40 4.74 -21.09 -2.59
N HIS A 41 4.23 -19.88 -2.87
CA HIS A 41 3.52 -19.06 -1.88
C HIS A 41 1.99 -19.20 -1.96
N LEU A 42 1.44 -19.77 -3.06
CA LEU A 42 0.00 -19.91 -3.24
C LEU A 42 -0.70 -20.69 -2.10
N PRO A 43 -0.16 -21.83 -1.61
CA PRO A 43 -0.79 -22.56 -0.50
C PRO A 43 -0.92 -21.71 0.77
N GLY A 44 0.11 -20.92 1.10
CA GLY A 44 0.06 -20.01 2.24
C GLY A 44 -0.97 -18.89 2.05
N ALA A 45 -1.12 -18.35 0.83
CA ALA A 45 -2.15 -17.37 0.52
C ALA A 45 -3.57 -17.95 0.70
N MET A 46 -3.78 -19.20 0.28
CA MET A 46 -5.05 -19.90 0.49
C MET A 46 -5.32 -20.14 1.98
N ALA A 47 -4.31 -20.56 2.75
CA ALA A 47 -4.42 -20.74 4.20
C ALA A 47 -4.73 -19.43 4.93
N ALA A 48 -4.10 -18.33 4.52
CA ALA A 48 -4.39 -17.00 5.05
C ALA A 48 -5.83 -16.56 4.75
N ARG A 49 -6.30 -16.79 3.50
CA ARG A 49 -7.68 -16.48 3.09
C ARG A 49 -8.70 -17.33 3.85
N ALA A 50 -8.38 -18.59 4.18
CA ALA A 50 -9.22 -19.48 4.97
C ALA A 50 -9.17 -19.18 6.48
N GLY A 51 -8.41 -18.18 6.94
CA GLY A 51 -8.26 -17.85 8.35
C GLY A 51 -7.40 -18.83 9.16
N LEU A 52 -6.70 -19.77 8.49
CA LEU A 52 -5.86 -20.77 9.15
C LEU A 52 -4.53 -20.18 9.65
N ILE A 53 -4.08 -19.08 9.06
CA ILE A 53 -2.89 -18.33 9.46
C ILE A 53 -3.18 -16.83 9.44
N ASN A 54 -2.38 -16.03 10.14
CA ASN A 54 -2.54 -14.60 10.19
C ASN A 54 -2.32 -13.97 8.81
N ALA A 55 -3.38 -13.41 8.23
CA ALA A 55 -3.38 -12.87 6.87
C ALA A 55 -2.44 -11.67 6.71
N GLN A 56 -2.35 -10.78 7.70
CA GLN A 56 -1.47 -9.62 7.66
C GLN A 56 0.00 -10.05 7.65
N ARG A 57 0.42 -10.93 8.57
CA ARG A 57 1.80 -11.46 8.61
C ARG A 57 2.15 -12.19 7.33
N TYR A 58 1.19 -12.91 6.75
CA TYR A 58 1.43 -13.59 5.48
C TYR A 58 1.59 -12.61 4.33
N ARG A 59 0.80 -11.54 4.24
CA ARG A 59 0.98 -10.48 3.23
C ARG A 59 2.37 -9.81 3.34
N GLU A 60 2.84 -9.56 4.56
CA GLU A 60 4.19 -9.00 4.80
C GLU A 60 5.28 -9.96 4.31
N LEU A 61 5.17 -11.25 4.62
CA LEU A 61 6.09 -12.28 4.15
C LEU A 61 6.07 -12.41 2.63
N TRP A 62 4.88 -12.43 2.02
CA TRP A 62 4.70 -12.46 0.57
C TRP A 62 5.43 -11.27 -0.07
N PHE A 63 5.20 -10.07 0.42
CA PHE A 63 5.80 -8.85 -0.11
C PHE A 63 7.33 -8.86 0.03
N ALA A 64 7.85 -9.24 1.20
CA ALA A 64 9.29 -9.35 1.43
C ALA A 64 9.96 -10.39 0.51
N ASN A 65 9.30 -11.53 0.28
CA ASN A 65 9.80 -12.57 -0.63
C ASN A 65 9.70 -12.15 -2.10
N MET A 66 8.63 -11.44 -2.50
CA MET A 66 8.49 -10.86 -3.84
C MET A 66 9.64 -9.87 -4.13
N THR A 67 10.07 -9.11 -3.13
CA THR A 67 11.20 -8.17 -3.26
C THR A 67 12.49 -8.86 -3.69
N ARG A 68 12.69 -10.14 -3.39
CA ARG A 68 13.85 -10.91 -3.85
C ARG A 68 13.93 -11.04 -5.38
N LEU A 69 12.78 -10.97 -6.07
CA LEU A 69 12.71 -11.10 -7.54
C LEU A 69 13.29 -9.89 -8.27
N ILE A 70 13.35 -8.74 -7.60
CA ILE A 70 13.93 -7.50 -8.15
C ILE A 70 15.40 -7.32 -7.78
N LYS A 71 16.06 -8.34 -7.17
CA LYS A 71 17.48 -8.29 -6.86
C LYS A 71 18.30 -7.99 -8.13
N GLY A 72 19.23 -7.05 -8.01
CA GLY A 72 20.12 -6.60 -9.09
C GLY A 72 19.48 -5.54 -10.02
N PHE A 73 18.26 -5.08 -9.76
CA PHE A 73 17.70 -3.97 -10.51
C PHE A 73 18.42 -2.67 -10.14
N SER A 74 18.84 -1.92 -11.14
CA SER A 74 19.37 -0.55 -10.95
C SER A 74 18.24 0.39 -10.49
N GLN A 75 18.63 1.58 -9.99
CA GLN A 75 17.64 2.62 -9.65
C GLN A 75 16.74 2.94 -10.85
N GLY A 76 17.28 3.11 -12.07
CA GLY A 76 16.50 3.38 -13.26
C GLY A 76 15.49 2.27 -13.60
N GLN A 77 15.86 0.99 -13.38
CA GLN A 77 14.91 -0.12 -13.55
C GLN A 77 13.83 -0.14 -12.46
N MET A 78 14.17 0.30 -11.24
CA MET A 78 13.18 0.46 -10.17
C MET A 78 12.24 1.62 -10.44
N ASP A 79 12.71 2.72 -11.01
CA ASP A 79 11.89 3.87 -11.41
C ASP A 79 10.94 3.48 -12.55
N GLU A 80 11.43 2.73 -13.56
CA GLU A 80 10.59 2.20 -14.64
C GLU A 80 9.49 1.28 -14.09
N LEU A 81 9.85 0.33 -13.21
CA LEU A 81 8.88 -0.55 -12.56
C LEU A 81 7.87 0.22 -11.72
N SER A 82 8.33 1.21 -10.96
CA SER A 82 7.48 2.00 -10.08
C SER A 82 6.51 2.87 -10.87
N THR A 83 6.95 3.46 -11.98
CA THR A 83 6.10 4.21 -12.90
C THR A 83 5.04 3.31 -13.52
N LEU A 84 5.44 2.14 -14.02
CA LEU A 84 4.51 1.16 -14.59
C LEU A 84 3.44 0.73 -13.57
N ILE A 85 3.86 0.43 -12.34
CA ILE A 85 2.93 0.05 -11.27
C ILE A 85 1.97 1.22 -10.98
N ALA A 86 2.51 2.42 -10.76
CA ALA A 86 1.68 3.60 -10.45
C ALA A 86 0.69 3.93 -11.58
N ASP A 87 1.08 3.75 -12.86
CA ASP A 87 0.19 3.94 -14.01
C ASP A 87 -0.96 2.93 -14.02
N GLU A 88 -0.67 1.67 -13.78
CA GLU A 88 -1.69 0.61 -13.74
C GLU A 88 -2.64 0.79 -12.56
N LEU A 89 -2.09 1.12 -11.37
CA LEU A 89 -2.91 1.42 -10.19
C LEU A 89 -3.80 2.65 -10.43
N TRP A 90 -3.28 3.68 -11.13
CA TRP A 90 -4.05 4.86 -11.48
C TRP A 90 -5.19 4.56 -12.46
N ARG A 91 -4.97 3.70 -13.46
CA ARG A 91 -6.05 3.29 -14.38
C ARG A 91 -7.19 2.57 -13.68
N ALA A 92 -6.89 1.89 -12.57
CA ALA A 92 -7.84 1.15 -11.75
C ALA A 92 -8.31 1.95 -10.52
N GLN A 93 -8.15 3.29 -10.52
CA GLN A 93 -8.48 4.14 -9.38
C GLN A 93 -9.97 4.12 -9.03
N ARG A 94 -10.27 4.32 -7.77
CA ARG A 94 -11.62 4.59 -7.27
C ARG A 94 -11.89 6.09 -7.34
N ALA A 95 -12.47 6.54 -8.45
CA ALA A 95 -12.66 7.96 -8.73
C ALA A 95 -13.38 8.72 -7.62
N GLN A 96 -14.36 8.08 -6.95
CA GLN A 96 -15.06 8.69 -5.82
C GLN A 96 -14.13 9.02 -4.67
N VAL A 97 -13.26 8.07 -4.27
CA VAL A 97 -12.34 8.27 -3.12
C VAL A 97 -11.27 9.30 -3.48
N ILE A 98 -10.76 9.25 -4.71
CA ILE A 98 -9.81 10.28 -5.21
C ILE A 98 -10.45 11.68 -5.16
N ALA A 99 -11.71 11.83 -5.62
CA ALA A 99 -12.40 13.11 -5.59
C ALA A 99 -12.59 13.64 -4.16
N GLU A 100 -12.86 12.77 -3.18
CA GLU A 100 -12.93 13.17 -1.78
C GLU A 100 -11.56 13.68 -1.27
N LEU A 101 -10.45 13.00 -1.61
CA LEU A 101 -9.11 13.48 -1.24
C LEU A 101 -8.79 14.84 -1.89
N GLU A 102 -9.17 15.03 -3.14
CA GLU A 102 -8.99 16.32 -3.83
C GLU A 102 -9.81 17.45 -3.18
N GLN A 103 -11.02 17.17 -2.71
CA GLN A 103 -11.81 18.13 -1.94
C GLN A 103 -11.12 18.50 -0.61
N TRP A 104 -10.57 17.52 0.12
CA TRP A 104 -9.78 17.78 1.31
C TRP A 104 -8.58 18.70 1.02
N ARG A 105 -7.84 18.39 -0.06
CA ARG A 105 -6.70 19.19 -0.49
C ARG A 105 -7.11 20.62 -0.88
N ALA A 106 -8.21 20.78 -1.62
CA ALA A 106 -8.75 22.08 -1.99
C ALA A 106 -9.16 22.91 -0.75
N GLY A 107 -9.59 22.24 0.33
CA GLY A 107 -9.83 22.84 1.65
C GLY A 107 -8.58 23.13 2.47
N GLY A 108 -7.38 22.95 1.91
CA GLY A 108 -6.09 23.23 2.56
C GLY A 108 -5.54 22.11 3.44
N ALA A 109 -6.08 20.89 3.37
CA ALA A 109 -5.54 19.76 4.11
C ALA A 109 -4.25 19.23 3.45
N ARG A 110 -3.28 18.82 4.28
CA ARG A 110 -2.15 18.01 3.83
C ARG A 110 -2.62 16.59 3.55
N LEU A 111 -2.20 16.01 2.44
CA LEU A 111 -2.54 14.63 2.07
C LEU A 111 -1.32 13.72 2.22
N LEU A 112 -1.56 12.52 2.76
CA LEU A 112 -0.58 11.45 2.81
C LEU A 112 -1.17 10.15 2.23
N ILE A 113 -0.41 9.48 1.37
CA ILE A 113 -0.64 8.07 1.02
C ILE A 113 0.30 7.21 1.87
N ALA A 114 -0.27 6.33 2.70
CA ALA A 114 0.48 5.41 3.57
C ALA A 114 0.17 3.97 3.17
N SER A 115 1.11 3.28 2.50
CA SER A 115 0.88 1.96 1.91
C SER A 115 1.99 0.95 2.22
N GLY A 116 1.63 -0.34 2.21
CA GLY A 116 2.57 -1.45 2.28
C GLY A 116 3.42 -1.63 1.02
N THR A 117 3.05 -1.00 -0.10
CA THR A 117 3.78 -1.09 -1.38
C THR A 117 5.16 -0.42 -1.32
N TYR A 118 5.96 -0.53 -2.38
CA TYR A 118 7.27 0.11 -2.45
C TYR A 118 7.17 1.64 -2.34
N GLN A 119 8.13 2.25 -1.61
CA GLN A 119 8.16 3.70 -1.39
C GLN A 119 8.10 4.48 -2.72
N GLN A 120 8.83 4.03 -3.74
CA GLN A 120 8.84 4.70 -5.05
C GLN A 120 7.48 4.63 -5.74
N VAL A 121 6.77 3.51 -5.62
CA VAL A 121 5.40 3.35 -6.17
C VAL A 121 4.43 4.29 -5.46
N ALA A 122 4.45 4.29 -4.12
CA ALA A 122 3.59 5.17 -3.32
C ALA A 122 3.84 6.64 -3.66
N ALA A 123 5.12 7.05 -3.77
CA ALA A 123 5.50 8.43 -4.11
C ALA A 123 5.05 8.82 -5.54
N THR A 124 5.26 7.92 -6.53
CA THR A 124 4.84 8.18 -7.92
C THR A 124 3.32 8.31 -8.05
N PHE A 125 2.57 7.49 -7.30
CA PHE A 125 1.10 7.60 -7.29
C PHE A 125 0.66 8.89 -6.57
N ALA A 126 1.20 9.16 -5.38
CA ALA A 126 0.84 10.30 -4.53
C ALA A 126 1.07 11.65 -5.22
N ALA A 127 2.13 11.76 -6.03
CA ALA A 127 2.43 12.98 -6.78
C ALA A 127 1.29 13.40 -7.71
N ARG A 128 0.45 12.48 -8.20
CA ARG A 128 -0.67 12.77 -9.10
C ARG A 128 -1.79 13.55 -8.43
N ILE A 129 -1.94 13.39 -7.12
CA ILE A 129 -2.96 14.10 -6.32
C ILE A 129 -2.35 15.12 -5.38
N GLY A 130 -1.06 15.43 -5.54
CA GLY A 130 -0.36 16.39 -4.69
C GLY A 130 -0.25 15.95 -3.23
N ALA A 131 -0.14 14.63 -2.99
CA ALA A 131 0.03 14.03 -1.67
C ALA A 131 1.50 13.68 -1.39
N GLU A 132 1.89 13.63 -0.12
CA GLU A 132 3.10 12.99 0.35
C GLU A 132 2.93 11.45 0.39
N ALA A 133 4.01 10.70 0.55
CA ALA A 133 3.94 9.24 0.55
C ALA A 133 4.81 8.57 1.61
N ILE A 134 4.25 7.56 2.25
CA ILE A 134 4.94 6.59 3.10
C ILE A 134 4.69 5.20 2.54
N GLY A 135 5.76 4.55 2.08
CA GLY A 135 5.76 3.19 1.57
C GLY A 135 6.75 2.29 2.32
N THR A 136 7.08 1.16 1.71
CA THR A 136 8.11 0.24 2.22
C THR A 136 9.40 0.46 1.44
N ALA A 137 10.48 0.75 2.14
CA ALA A 137 11.77 1.05 1.52
C ALA A 137 12.53 -0.23 1.14
N ILE A 138 13.17 -0.20 -0.04
CA ILE A 138 14.04 -1.25 -0.56
C ILE A 138 15.49 -0.92 -0.21
N ALA A 139 16.28 -1.94 0.12
CA ALA A 139 17.72 -1.80 0.32
C ALA A 139 18.47 -1.85 -1.02
N PHE A 140 19.35 -0.88 -1.22
CA PHE A 140 20.29 -0.82 -2.36
C PHE A 140 21.73 -1.06 -1.86
N ASP A 141 22.54 -1.63 -2.72
CA ASP A 141 23.98 -1.80 -2.47
C ASP A 141 24.79 -0.53 -2.84
N ALA A 142 26.10 -0.59 -2.65
CA ALA A 142 27.00 0.51 -2.95
C ALA A 142 27.06 0.89 -4.45
N HIS A 143 26.57 0.01 -5.33
CA HIS A 143 26.51 0.24 -6.78
C HIS A 143 25.12 0.76 -7.22
N GLY A 144 24.22 1.03 -6.28
CA GLY A 144 22.85 1.49 -6.56
C GLY A 144 21.94 0.39 -7.11
N CYS A 145 22.26 -0.88 -6.87
CA CYS A 145 21.44 -2.01 -7.26
C CYS A 145 20.60 -2.53 -6.09
N ALA A 146 19.34 -2.86 -6.36
CA ALA A 146 18.44 -3.43 -5.35
C ALA A 146 19.00 -4.76 -4.83
N THR A 147 19.14 -4.90 -3.52
CA THR A 147 19.68 -6.11 -2.88
C THR A 147 18.70 -7.28 -2.86
N GLY A 148 17.41 -7.01 -3.20
CA GLY A 148 16.32 -7.96 -3.04
C GLY A 148 15.83 -8.06 -1.58
N ARG A 149 16.15 -7.08 -0.75
CA ARG A 149 15.72 -6.98 0.65
C ARG A 149 15.05 -5.64 0.89
N LEU A 150 14.22 -5.60 1.92
CA LEU A 150 13.67 -4.36 2.45
C LEU A 150 14.70 -3.71 3.39
N SER A 151 14.78 -2.38 3.38
CA SER A 151 15.60 -1.60 4.34
C SER A 151 14.78 -1.14 5.55
N SER A 152 13.48 -1.38 5.52
CA SER A 152 12.55 -1.07 6.63
C SER A 152 11.47 -2.14 6.75
N PRO A 153 10.82 -2.28 7.91
CA PRO A 153 9.63 -3.12 8.03
C PRO A 153 8.54 -2.70 7.02
N VAL A 154 7.71 -3.65 6.59
CA VAL A 154 6.57 -3.36 5.70
C VAL A 154 5.65 -2.34 6.38
N SER A 155 5.20 -1.34 5.61
CA SER A 155 4.36 -0.25 6.10
C SER A 155 2.90 -0.68 6.22
N THR A 156 2.61 -1.57 7.17
CA THR A 156 1.27 -2.10 7.48
C THR A 156 1.00 -2.07 8.99
N GLY A 157 -0.24 -2.22 9.39
CA GLY A 157 -0.65 -2.34 10.79
C GLY A 157 -0.09 -1.23 11.68
N GLN A 158 0.45 -1.62 12.84
CA GLN A 158 1.03 -0.69 13.80
C GLN A 158 2.23 0.09 13.24
N THR A 159 3.01 -0.52 12.34
CA THR A 159 4.14 0.15 11.67
C THR A 159 3.64 1.31 10.81
N LYS A 160 2.56 1.11 10.03
CA LYS A 160 1.90 2.16 9.25
C LYS A 160 1.41 3.28 10.17
N ALA A 161 0.66 2.94 11.21
CA ALA A 161 0.12 3.92 12.16
C ALA A 161 1.22 4.73 12.87
N ALA A 162 2.32 4.09 13.27
CA ALA A 162 3.45 4.78 13.90
C ALA A 162 4.13 5.78 12.94
N ARG A 163 4.30 5.41 11.66
CA ARG A 163 4.86 6.31 10.64
C ARG A 163 3.93 7.48 10.33
N VAL A 164 2.61 7.22 10.27
CA VAL A 164 1.60 8.28 10.11
C VAL A 164 1.64 9.26 11.28
N ARG A 165 1.73 8.77 12.53
CA ARG A 165 1.88 9.66 13.70
C ARG A 165 3.14 10.51 13.62
N ALA A 166 4.27 9.93 13.23
CA ALA A 166 5.52 10.65 13.08
C ALA A 166 5.45 11.73 11.99
N TRP A 167 4.76 11.45 10.87
CA TRP A 167 4.53 12.43 9.81
C TRP A 167 3.56 13.54 10.24
N LEU A 168 2.53 13.20 11.01
CA LEU A 168 1.48 14.10 11.47
C LEU A 168 2.06 15.21 12.37
N GLY A 169 3.00 14.87 13.27
CA GLY A 169 3.49 15.81 14.30
C GLY A 169 2.33 16.34 15.14
N ASP A 170 2.18 17.66 15.20
CA ASP A 170 1.12 18.36 15.95
C ASP A 170 -0.15 18.61 15.11
N ASP A 171 -0.20 18.15 13.87
CA ASP A 171 -1.37 18.31 13.00
C ASP A 171 -2.52 17.40 13.44
N VAL A 172 -3.76 17.80 13.13
CA VAL A 172 -4.97 17.02 13.41
C VAL A 172 -5.26 16.11 12.21
N LEU A 173 -5.37 14.81 12.44
CA LEU A 173 -5.81 13.86 11.42
C LEU A 173 -7.34 13.91 11.30
N ALA A 174 -7.83 14.68 10.33
CA ALA A 174 -9.25 14.90 10.11
C ALA A 174 -9.94 13.64 9.56
N ALA A 175 -9.33 12.99 8.55
CA ALA A 175 -9.88 11.77 7.97
C ALA A 175 -8.78 10.75 7.65
N ALA A 176 -9.14 9.48 7.67
CA ALA A 176 -8.30 8.38 7.24
C ALA A 176 -9.13 7.35 6.45
N TYR A 177 -8.56 6.81 5.36
CA TYR A 177 -9.19 5.86 4.46
C TYR A 177 -8.39 4.56 4.42
N GLY A 178 -9.08 3.40 4.47
CA GLY A 178 -8.44 2.07 4.45
C GLY A 178 -9.44 0.97 4.11
N ASP A 179 -8.96 -0.22 3.72
CA ASP A 179 -9.80 -1.33 3.25
C ASP A 179 -9.61 -2.64 4.03
N THR A 180 -8.56 -2.77 4.84
CA THR A 180 -8.26 -4.02 5.54
C THR A 180 -8.11 -3.85 7.05
N GLU A 181 -8.17 -5.00 7.78
CA GLU A 181 -7.85 -5.08 9.21
C GLU A 181 -6.53 -4.38 9.54
N GLY A 182 -5.53 -4.47 8.64
CA GLY A 182 -4.23 -3.82 8.81
C GLY A 182 -4.30 -2.29 8.88
N ASP A 183 -5.39 -1.67 8.44
CA ASP A 183 -5.57 -0.21 8.48
C ASP A 183 -6.26 0.28 9.75
N ILE A 184 -6.85 -0.61 10.54
CA ILE A 184 -7.55 -0.25 11.80
C ILE A 184 -6.70 0.64 12.70
N PRO A 185 -5.40 0.35 12.95
CA PRO A 185 -4.59 1.23 13.79
C PRO A 185 -4.42 2.65 13.23
N MET A 186 -4.31 2.81 11.91
CA MET A 186 -4.22 4.11 11.23
C MET A 186 -5.57 4.82 11.25
N LEU A 187 -6.65 4.13 10.89
CA LEU A 187 -8.01 4.66 10.90
C LEU A 187 -8.42 5.18 12.27
N SER A 188 -8.02 4.47 13.34
CA SER A 188 -8.33 4.86 14.72
C SER A 188 -7.65 6.15 15.19
N LEU A 189 -6.72 6.71 14.41
CA LEU A 189 -6.09 8.01 14.70
C LEU A 189 -6.93 9.19 14.22
N ALA A 190 -7.83 8.98 13.28
CA ALA A 190 -8.57 10.03 12.59
C ALA A 190 -9.86 10.40 13.31
N ALA A 191 -10.25 11.67 13.18
CA ALA A 191 -11.56 12.12 13.62
C ALA A 191 -12.70 11.50 12.78
N GLN A 192 -12.46 11.28 11.48
CA GLN A 192 -13.39 10.67 10.53
C GLN A 192 -12.75 9.44 9.86
N PRO A 193 -12.79 8.26 10.48
CA PRO A 193 -12.36 7.03 9.83
C PRO A 193 -13.34 6.59 8.74
N VAL A 194 -12.80 6.18 7.59
CA VAL A 194 -13.58 5.74 6.42
C VAL A 194 -13.07 4.38 5.97
N ALA A 195 -13.93 3.36 6.05
CA ALA A 195 -13.66 2.03 5.55
C ALA A 195 -14.13 1.91 4.09
N VAL A 196 -13.22 1.63 3.15
CA VAL A 196 -13.51 1.55 1.72
C VAL A 196 -13.51 0.09 1.28
N SER A 197 -14.64 -0.44 0.81
CA SER A 197 -14.81 -1.86 0.44
C SER A 197 -14.15 -2.81 1.44
N PRO A 198 -14.45 -2.68 2.76
CA PRO A 198 -13.66 -3.28 3.81
C PRO A 198 -13.69 -4.81 3.82
N ASP A 199 -12.56 -5.42 4.22
CA ASP A 199 -12.54 -6.84 4.59
C ASP A 199 -13.45 -7.11 5.81
N ALA A 200 -13.71 -8.38 6.11
CA ALA A 200 -14.67 -8.77 7.16
C ALA A 200 -14.31 -8.20 8.54
N ALA A 201 -13.02 -8.15 8.88
CA ALA A 201 -12.56 -7.67 10.18
C ALA A 201 -12.69 -6.14 10.30
N LEU A 202 -12.27 -5.39 9.27
CA LEU A 202 -12.45 -3.95 9.23
C LEU A 202 -13.93 -3.57 9.18
N ARG A 203 -14.76 -4.32 8.42
CA ARG A 203 -16.21 -4.10 8.38
C ARG A 203 -16.85 -4.24 9.76
N ALA A 204 -16.55 -5.32 10.47
CA ALA A 204 -17.04 -5.54 11.83
C ALA A 204 -16.62 -4.39 12.77
N LYS A 205 -15.37 -3.95 12.70
CA LYS A 205 -14.87 -2.82 13.47
C LYS A 205 -15.57 -1.51 13.11
N ALA A 206 -15.76 -1.23 11.82
CA ALA A 206 -16.40 -0.01 11.33
C ALA A 206 -17.87 0.07 11.82
N LEU A 207 -18.62 -1.01 11.70
CA LEU A 207 -20.01 -1.08 12.20
C LEU A 207 -20.08 -0.88 13.72
N ALA A 208 -19.21 -1.57 14.48
CA ALA A 208 -19.19 -1.46 15.94
C ALA A 208 -18.78 -0.07 16.44
N SER A 209 -18.03 0.69 15.64
CA SER A 209 -17.50 2.01 16.02
C SER A 209 -18.22 3.18 15.34
N GLY A 210 -19.25 2.91 14.51
CA GLY A 210 -19.97 3.96 13.77
C GLY A 210 -19.12 4.64 12.69
N TRP A 211 -18.09 3.95 12.15
CA TRP A 211 -17.27 4.49 11.08
C TRP A 211 -18.02 4.49 9.76
N ARG A 212 -17.75 5.48 8.93
CA ARG A 212 -18.30 5.55 7.58
C ARG A 212 -17.77 4.38 6.73
N ILE A 213 -18.67 3.76 5.95
CA ILE A 213 -18.33 2.71 4.98
C ILE A 213 -18.67 3.22 3.58
N ILE A 214 -17.74 3.05 2.65
CA ILE A 214 -17.93 3.24 1.20
C ILE A 214 -17.90 1.86 0.56
N GLU A 215 -19.00 1.47 -0.10
CA GLU A 215 -19.09 0.23 -0.88
C GLU A 215 -18.82 0.50 -2.37
N HIS A 216 -18.26 -0.49 -3.07
CA HIS A 216 -18.02 -0.45 -4.51
C HIS A 216 -18.28 -1.81 -5.15
#